data_ef32699c19b17cfa83295590d215d869
#
_entry.id   ef32699c19b17cfa83295590d215d869
#
_cell.length_a   1.000
_cell.length_b   1.000
_cell.length_c   1.000
_cell.angle_alpha   90.00
_cell.angle_beta   90.00
_cell.angle_gamma   90.00
#
_symmetry.space_group_name_H-M   'P 1'
#
loop_
_entity.id
_entity.type
_entity.pdbx_description
1 polymer ?
#
loop_
_entity_poly.entity_id
_entity_poly.type
_entity_poly.pdbx_seq_one_letter_code
_entity_poly.pdbx_strand_id
1 'polypeptide(L)'
;MTDPARVPLSRRTRASLVALGLLIAVSAIGVLYERVGGRGNAAQGLCSDSAALSPRLASLYRGDIAAMRPVDPPRPLPDFGFNSSSGVKTLSDFRGKMILFNLWATWCVPCREEMPALDRLQTKEGSANFTVLALNMDTRNTERVPQWLDENGIKALERFGDPEGRAFQALRKEGLVTGLPTTLLIGRDGCLVGAMAGPAKWDSAEAFDLVRAAVK
;
A
#
# COMPACT_ATOMS: atom_id res chain seq x y z
N MET A 1 58.99 -33.14 -22.67
CA MET A 1 57.69 -32.68 -22.27
C MET A 1 56.92 -32.29 -23.53
N THR A 2 56.07 -33.18 -24.03
CA THR A 2 55.32 -33.02 -25.30
C THR A 2 53.96 -32.46 -25.02
N ASP A 3 53.72 -31.29 -25.60
CA ASP A 3 52.42 -30.56 -25.53
C ASP A 3 51.33 -31.42 -26.21
N PRO A 4 50.18 -31.69 -25.55
CA PRO A 4 49.09 -32.45 -26.15
C PRO A 4 48.43 -31.62 -27.24
N ALA A 5 48.56 -32.05 -28.50
CA ALA A 5 48.00 -31.45 -29.68
C ALA A 5 46.49 -31.20 -29.55
N ARG A 6 46.07 -29.91 -29.62
CA ARG A 6 44.68 -29.52 -29.74
C ARG A 6 44.12 -29.97 -31.07
N VAL A 7 43.30 -31.02 -31.06
CA VAL A 7 42.58 -31.47 -32.23
C VAL A 7 41.54 -30.43 -32.64
N PRO A 8 41.61 -29.83 -33.83
CA PRO A 8 40.64 -28.81 -34.25
C PRO A 8 39.28 -29.46 -34.52
N LEU A 9 38.24 -28.99 -33.81
CA LEU A 9 36.87 -29.44 -34.05
C LEU A 9 36.44 -29.14 -35.51
N SER A 10 35.80 -30.12 -36.15
CA SER A 10 35.30 -29.98 -37.52
C SER A 10 34.27 -28.83 -37.64
N ARG A 11 34.15 -28.23 -38.85
CA ARG A 11 33.15 -27.17 -39.10
C ARG A 11 31.75 -27.62 -38.75
N ARG A 12 31.37 -28.88 -38.95
CA ARG A 12 30.07 -29.46 -38.61
C ARG A 12 29.83 -29.49 -37.10
N THR A 13 30.86 -29.90 -36.31
CA THR A 13 30.79 -29.96 -34.84
C THR A 13 30.66 -28.55 -34.23
N ARG A 14 31.34 -27.54 -34.77
CA ARG A 14 31.23 -26.14 -34.35
C ARG A 14 29.83 -25.58 -34.63
N ALA A 15 29.25 -25.86 -35.81
CA ALA A 15 27.89 -25.44 -36.17
C ALA A 15 26.83 -26.04 -35.25
N SER A 16 26.98 -27.37 -34.92
CA SER A 16 26.05 -28.03 -33.99
C SER A 16 26.13 -27.50 -32.57
N LEU A 17 27.30 -27.14 -32.06
CA LEU A 17 27.48 -26.56 -30.73
C LEU A 17 26.89 -25.13 -30.65
N VAL A 18 27.03 -24.34 -31.70
CA VAL A 18 26.43 -22.99 -31.78
C VAL A 18 24.89 -23.08 -31.81
N ALA A 19 24.35 -24.02 -32.62
CA ALA A 19 22.90 -24.23 -32.69
C ALA A 19 22.31 -24.70 -31.34
N LEU A 20 23.00 -25.61 -30.64
CA LEU A 20 22.58 -26.06 -29.31
C LEU A 20 22.65 -24.93 -28.27
N GLY A 21 23.68 -24.10 -28.31
CA GLY A 21 23.83 -22.94 -27.44
C GLY A 21 22.71 -21.90 -27.65
N LEU A 22 22.31 -21.65 -28.90
CA LEU A 22 21.20 -20.77 -29.25
C LEU A 22 19.83 -21.29 -28.75
N LEU A 23 19.59 -22.60 -28.89
CA LEU A 23 18.38 -23.25 -28.39
C LEU A 23 18.27 -23.15 -26.86
N ILE A 24 19.36 -23.37 -26.14
CA ILE A 24 19.40 -23.24 -24.68
C ILE A 24 19.14 -21.75 -24.25
N ALA A 25 19.76 -20.81 -24.97
CA ALA A 25 19.55 -19.37 -24.67
C ALA A 25 18.10 -18.95 -24.91
N VAL A 26 17.46 -19.39 -26.00
CA VAL A 26 16.04 -19.09 -26.29
C VAL A 26 15.12 -19.72 -25.24
N SER A 27 15.41 -20.96 -24.82
CA SER A 27 14.64 -21.63 -23.77
C SER A 27 14.81 -20.94 -22.42
N ALA A 28 16.01 -20.48 -22.07
CA ALA A 28 16.26 -19.75 -20.83
C ALA A 28 15.55 -18.39 -20.81
N ILE A 29 15.53 -17.67 -21.95
CA ILE A 29 14.80 -16.42 -22.11
C ILE A 29 13.29 -16.66 -22.00
N GLY A 30 12.76 -17.71 -22.60
CA GLY A 30 11.35 -18.10 -22.49
C GLY A 30 10.92 -18.35 -21.03
N VAL A 31 11.69 -19.13 -20.29
CA VAL A 31 11.46 -19.42 -18.86
C VAL A 31 11.55 -18.15 -18.00
N LEU A 32 12.47 -17.23 -18.35
CA LEU A 32 12.59 -15.95 -17.64
C LEU A 32 11.38 -15.05 -17.91
N TYR A 33 10.90 -15.02 -19.15
CA TYR A 33 9.70 -14.27 -19.57
C TYR A 33 8.43 -14.78 -18.87
N GLU A 34 8.25 -16.10 -18.77
CA GLU A 34 7.12 -16.70 -18.05
C GLU A 34 7.16 -16.40 -16.53
N ARG A 35 8.34 -16.42 -15.92
CA ARG A 35 8.50 -16.10 -14.49
C ARG A 35 8.24 -14.62 -14.17
N VAL A 36 8.60 -13.71 -15.07
CA VAL A 36 8.35 -12.27 -14.90
C VAL A 36 6.88 -11.94 -15.21
N GLY A 37 6.31 -12.50 -16.28
CA GLY A 37 4.90 -12.31 -16.65
C GLY A 37 3.91 -12.93 -15.65
N GLY A 38 4.24 -14.10 -15.08
CA GLY A 38 3.39 -14.82 -14.12
C GLY A 38 3.20 -14.06 -12.79
N ARG A 39 4.18 -13.28 -12.36
CA ARG A 39 4.05 -12.46 -11.14
C ARG A 39 3.07 -11.28 -11.32
N GLY A 40 3.04 -10.66 -12.50
CA GLY A 40 2.08 -9.60 -12.82
C GLY A 40 0.63 -10.10 -12.83
N ASN A 41 0.37 -11.25 -13.43
CA ASN A 41 -0.97 -11.84 -13.51
C ASN A 41 -1.49 -12.32 -12.15
N ALA A 42 -0.64 -12.87 -11.29
CA ALA A 42 -1.03 -13.28 -9.94
C ALA A 42 -1.41 -12.07 -9.05
N ALA A 43 -0.67 -10.97 -9.13
CA ALA A 43 -0.98 -9.74 -8.40
C ALA A 43 -2.26 -9.07 -8.91
N GLN A 44 -2.52 -9.11 -10.22
CA GLN A 44 -3.76 -8.62 -10.83
C GLN A 44 -4.98 -9.42 -10.38
N GLY A 45 -4.87 -10.75 -10.23
CA GLY A 45 -5.93 -11.59 -9.70
C GLY A 45 -6.28 -11.29 -8.24
N LEU A 46 -5.27 -10.93 -7.42
CA LEU A 46 -5.48 -10.58 -6.02
C LEU A 46 -6.15 -9.21 -5.82
N CYS A 47 -6.02 -8.29 -6.78
CA CYS A 47 -6.50 -6.91 -6.69
C CYS A 47 -7.63 -6.63 -7.71
N SER A 48 -8.40 -7.64 -8.09
CA SER A 48 -9.44 -7.50 -9.13
C SER A 48 -10.49 -6.45 -8.79
N ASP A 49 -10.97 -6.44 -7.55
CA ASP A 49 -11.99 -5.50 -7.08
C ASP A 49 -11.45 -4.06 -7.07
N SER A 50 -10.24 -3.89 -6.56
CA SER A 50 -9.53 -2.62 -6.56
C SER A 50 -9.25 -2.12 -7.98
N ALA A 51 -8.88 -3.00 -8.92
CA ALA A 51 -8.63 -2.64 -10.31
C ALA A 51 -9.90 -2.15 -11.02
N ALA A 52 -11.04 -2.79 -10.77
CA ALA A 52 -12.34 -2.36 -11.31
C ALA A 52 -12.79 -1.00 -10.73
N LEU A 53 -12.43 -0.72 -9.46
CA LEU A 53 -12.85 0.47 -8.74
C LEU A 53 -11.92 1.70 -9.02
N SER A 54 -10.62 1.46 -9.21
CA SER A 54 -9.59 2.50 -9.27
C SER A 54 -9.86 3.64 -10.26
N PRO A 55 -10.29 3.40 -11.52
CA PRO A 55 -10.54 4.49 -12.47
C PRO A 55 -11.66 5.44 -12.02
N ARG A 56 -12.70 4.91 -11.37
CA ARG A 56 -13.81 5.71 -10.83
C ARG A 56 -13.33 6.58 -9.66
N LEU A 57 -12.53 6.03 -8.77
CA LEU A 57 -12.01 6.77 -7.61
C LEU A 57 -11.02 7.84 -8.04
N ALA A 58 -10.15 7.57 -9.01
CA ALA A 58 -9.18 8.52 -9.51
C ALA A 58 -9.83 9.82 -10.02
N SER A 59 -11.02 9.73 -10.61
CA SER A 59 -11.77 10.90 -11.09
C SER A 59 -12.29 11.81 -9.97
N LEU A 60 -12.31 11.32 -8.72
CA LEU A 60 -12.77 12.03 -7.53
C LEU A 60 -11.62 12.68 -6.73
N TYR A 61 -10.37 12.47 -7.11
CA TYR A 61 -9.21 13.10 -6.47
C TYR A 61 -9.11 14.57 -6.90
N ARG A 62 -9.93 15.41 -6.28
CA ARG A 62 -10.11 16.81 -6.62
C ARG A 62 -10.38 17.67 -5.37
N GLY A 63 -10.40 18.99 -5.51
CA GLY A 63 -10.69 19.91 -4.41
C GLY A 63 -9.72 19.72 -3.24
N ASP A 64 -10.24 19.58 -2.05
CA ASP A 64 -9.47 19.44 -0.80
C ASP A 64 -8.67 18.12 -0.70
N ILE A 65 -8.95 17.13 -1.58
CA ILE A 65 -8.22 15.87 -1.67
C ILE A 65 -7.48 15.70 -3.01
N ALA A 66 -7.25 16.79 -3.75
CA ALA A 66 -6.59 16.76 -5.06
C ALA A 66 -5.12 16.27 -5.02
N ALA A 67 -4.52 16.24 -3.83
CA ALA A 67 -3.18 15.69 -3.63
C ALA A 67 -3.13 14.16 -3.67
N MET A 68 -4.28 13.46 -3.57
CA MET A 68 -4.35 12.01 -3.78
C MET A 68 -3.83 11.65 -5.17
N ARG A 69 -3.07 10.57 -5.24
CA ARG A 69 -2.56 10.00 -6.49
C ARG A 69 -3.10 8.60 -6.66
N PRO A 70 -3.64 8.24 -7.83
CA PRO A 70 -4.03 6.87 -8.10
C PRO A 70 -2.81 5.95 -8.10
N VAL A 71 -3.01 4.73 -7.63
CA VAL A 71 -2.05 3.64 -7.78
C VAL A 71 -2.57 2.71 -8.87
N ASP A 72 -1.89 2.71 -10.00
CA ASP A 72 -2.30 1.97 -11.19
C ASP A 72 -1.10 1.19 -11.76
N PRO A 73 -1.18 -0.15 -11.84
CA PRO A 73 -2.26 -0.98 -11.32
C PRO A 73 -2.29 -1.01 -9.77
N PRO A 74 -3.47 -1.22 -9.16
CA PRO A 74 -3.57 -1.49 -7.73
C PRO A 74 -2.71 -2.69 -7.33
N ARG A 75 -2.10 -2.62 -6.13
CA ARG A 75 -1.18 -3.66 -5.67
C ARG A 75 -1.40 -3.99 -4.20
N PRO A 76 -1.14 -5.24 -3.78
CA PRO A 76 -1.24 -5.60 -2.38
C PRO A 76 -0.22 -4.82 -1.54
N LEU A 77 -0.61 -4.50 -0.31
CA LEU A 77 0.28 -3.93 0.69
C LEU A 77 0.98 -5.03 1.49
N PRO A 78 2.19 -4.77 2.00
CA PRO A 78 2.81 -5.65 2.97
C PRO A 78 1.93 -5.73 4.22
N ASP A 79 1.82 -6.93 4.81
CA ASP A 79 1.15 -7.08 6.10
C ASP A 79 2.13 -6.75 7.23
N PHE A 80 1.66 -6.02 8.24
CA PHE A 80 2.41 -5.65 9.43
C PHE A 80 1.47 -5.55 10.63
N GLY A 81 1.98 -5.95 11.79
CA GLY A 81 1.23 -5.86 13.03
C GLY A 81 1.29 -4.45 13.63
N PHE A 82 0.19 -4.01 14.24
CA PHE A 82 0.08 -2.78 15.03
C PHE A 82 -0.87 -3.00 16.22
N ASN A 83 -0.71 -2.19 17.25
CA ASN A 83 -1.48 -2.31 18.48
C ASN A 83 -2.87 -1.68 18.33
N SER A 84 -3.88 -2.29 18.93
CA SER A 84 -5.24 -1.76 19.09
C SER A 84 -5.70 -1.94 20.55
N SER A 85 -6.87 -1.44 20.89
CA SER A 85 -7.51 -1.66 22.19
C SER A 85 -7.83 -3.15 22.48
N SER A 86 -7.97 -3.95 21.43
CA SER A 86 -8.29 -5.38 21.51
C SER A 86 -7.09 -6.31 21.27
N GLY A 87 -5.87 -5.78 21.22
CA GLY A 87 -4.64 -6.54 20.95
C GLY A 87 -3.98 -6.18 19.63
N VAL A 88 -3.04 -7.01 19.18
CA VAL A 88 -2.34 -6.79 17.91
C VAL A 88 -3.27 -7.12 16.75
N LYS A 89 -3.33 -6.20 15.78
CA LYS A 89 -4.05 -6.34 14.51
C LYS A 89 -3.11 -6.17 13.33
N THR A 90 -3.57 -6.58 12.15
CA THR A 90 -2.92 -6.38 10.87
C THR A 90 -3.89 -5.75 9.87
N LEU A 91 -3.42 -5.33 8.70
CA LEU A 91 -4.31 -4.86 7.63
C LEU A 91 -5.26 -5.97 7.14
N SER A 92 -4.84 -7.23 7.24
CA SER A 92 -5.65 -8.39 6.86
C SER A 92 -6.92 -8.55 7.69
N ASP A 93 -6.94 -8.06 8.94
CA ASP A 93 -8.11 -8.09 9.82
C ASP A 93 -9.24 -7.16 9.34
N PHE A 94 -8.93 -6.26 8.42
CA PHE A 94 -9.88 -5.29 7.86
C PHE A 94 -10.33 -5.65 6.44
N ARG A 95 -9.99 -6.83 5.92
CA ARG A 95 -10.46 -7.26 4.60
C ARG A 95 -11.98 -7.23 4.53
N GLY A 96 -12.50 -6.92 3.35
CA GLY A 96 -13.93 -6.69 3.14
C GLY A 96 -14.38 -5.24 3.37
N LYS A 97 -13.50 -4.39 3.94
CA LYS A 97 -13.76 -2.95 4.11
C LYS A 97 -12.85 -2.11 3.24
N MET A 98 -13.37 -1.00 2.77
CA MET A 98 -12.57 0.12 2.28
C MET A 98 -11.91 0.80 3.48
N ILE A 99 -10.60 1.06 3.42
CA ILE A 99 -9.85 1.66 4.52
C ILE A 99 -9.22 2.97 4.04
N LEU A 100 -9.48 4.06 4.77
CA LEU A 100 -8.65 5.26 4.72
C LEU A 100 -7.59 5.13 5.81
N PHE A 101 -6.43 4.62 5.42
CA PHE A 101 -5.30 4.37 6.32
C PHE A 101 -4.44 5.62 6.41
N ASN A 102 -4.39 6.24 7.59
CA ASN A 102 -3.66 7.48 7.83
C ASN A 102 -2.54 7.25 8.86
N LEU A 103 -1.32 7.64 8.54
CA LEU A 103 -0.19 7.63 9.44
C LEU A 103 0.00 9.01 10.05
N TRP A 104 -0.02 9.11 11.38
CA TRP A 104 0.06 10.36 12.11
C TRP A 104 0.89 10.24 13.39
N ALA A 105 1.26 11.39 13.99
CA ALA A 105 1.91 11.43 15.30
C ALA A 105 1.55 12.70 16.08
N THR A 106 1.64 12.65 17.40
CA THR A 106 1.31 13.79 18.27
C THR A 106 2.28 14.96 18.11
N TRP A 107 3.51 14.74 17.70
CA TRP A 107 4.52 15.76 17.39
C TRP A 107 4.40 16.34 15.98
N CYS A 108 3.58 15.76 15.11
CA CYS A 108 3.38 16.19 13.74
C CYS A 108 2.25 17.25 13.68
N VAL A 109 2.60 18.53 13.52
CA VAL A 109 1.64 19.64 13.52
C VAL A 109 0.56 19.46 12.45
N PRO A 110 0.87 19.25 11.14
CA PRO A 110 -0.17 19.08 10.13
C PRO A 110 -1.04 17.84 10.35
N CYS A 111 -0.48 16.77 10.97
CA CYS A 111 -1.29 15.60 11.33
C CYS A 111 -2.36 15.96 12.37
N ARG A 112 -1.98 16.73 13.42
CA ARG A 112 -2.92 17.14 14.46
C ARG A 112 -4.05 18.02 13.91
N GLU A 113 -3.75 18.85 12.93
CA GLU A 113 -4.73 19.74 12.29
C GLU A 113 -5.79 18.95 11.50
N GLU A 114 -5.44 17.81 10.88
CA GLU A 114 -6.40 17.01 10.12
C GLU A 114 -7.16 15.97 10.95
N MET A 115 -6.70 15.60 12.16
CA MET A 115 -7.33 14.56 13.00
C MET A 115 -8.83 14.83 13.28
N PRO A 116 -9.27 16.06 13.60
CA PRO A 116 -10.70 16.32 13.79
C PRO A 116 -11.53 16.11 12.53
N ALA A 117 -10.97 16.36 11.34
CA ALA A 117 -11.66 16.09 10.07
C ALA A 117 -11.76 14.59 9.78
N LEU A 118 -10.72 13.81 10.10
CA LEU A 118 -10.74 12.33 10.03
C LEU A 118 -11.79 11.74 11.00
N ASP A 119 -11.90 12.28 12.20
CA ASP A 119 -12.90 11.85 13.20
C ASP A 119 -14.33 12.13 12.71
N ARG A 120 -14.58 13.31 12.11
CA ARG A 120 -15.86 13.63 11.49
C ARG A 120 -16.17 12.74 10.28
N LEU A 121 -15.17 12.41 9.46
CA LEU A 121 -15.33 11.47 8.35
C LEU A 121 -15.74 10.09 8.88
N GLN A 122 -15.03 9.58 9.91
CA GLN A 122 -15.36 8.30 10.54
C GLN A 122 -16.77 8.33 11.14
N THR A 123 -17.14 9.40 11.83
CA THR A 123 -18.49 9.57 12.42
C THR A 123 -19.59 9.49 11.36
N LYS A 124 -19.37 10.08 10.19
CA LYS A 124 -20.40 10.23 9.15
C LYS A 124 -20.48 9.05 8.19
N GLU A 125 -19.34 8.47 7.84
CA GLU A 125 -19.25 7.44 6.79
C GLU A 125 -18.80 6.06 7.34
N GLY A 126 -18.34 5.99 8.59
CA GLY A 126 -17.93 4.73 9.23
C GLY A 126 -19.06 3.71 9.21
N SER A 127 -18.78 2.49 8.75
CA SER A 127 -19.75 1.43 8.54
C SER A 127 -19.12 0.04 8.52
N ALA A 128 -19.92 -0.99 8.26
CA ALA A 128 -19.41 -2.33 8.00
C ALA A 128 -18.48 -2.37 6.76
N ASN A 129 -18.63 -1.42 5.82
CA ASN A 129 -17.93 -1.39 4.54
C ASN A 129 -16.79 -0.36 4.47
N PHE A 130 -16.66 0.54 5.46
CA PHE A 130 -15.65 1.61 5.48
C PHE A 130 -15.15 1.89 6.89
N THR A 131 -13.86 2.17 7.00
CA THR A 131 -13.25 2.66 8.24
C THR A 131 -12.07 3.60 7.97
N VAL A 132 -11.93 4.60 8.81
CA VAL A 132 -10.69 5.36 8.95
C VAL A 132 -9.80 4.63 9.96
N LEU A 133 -8.62 4.21 9.53
CA LEU A 133 -7.61 3.61 10.38
C LEU A 133 -6.49 4.62 10.59
N ALA A 134 -6.59 5.43 11.63
CA ALA A 134 -5.58 6.42 11.99
C ALA A 134 -4.52 5.76 12.89
N LEU A 135 -3.39 5.34 12.28
CA LEU A 135 -2.30 4.67 12.99
C LEU A 135 -1.32 5.68 13.57
N ASN A 136 -1.24 5.73 14.89
CA ASN A 136 -0.29 6.58 15.60
C ASN A 136 1.13 6.01 15.50
N MET A 137 2.09 6.88 15.18
CA MET A 137 3.50 6.55 14.94
C MET A 137 4.43 7.06 16.05
N ASP A 138 3.90 7.47 17.20
CA ASP A 138 4.72 7.86 18.33
C ASP A 138 5.49 6.64 18.87
N THR A 139 6.81 6.75 18.94
CA THR A 139 7.71 5.72 19.50
C THR A 139 8.14 6.02 20.92
N ARG A 140 7.80 7.20 21.43
CA ARG A 140 8.06 7.67 22.79
C ARG A 140 6.83 8.34 23.35
N ASN A 141 6.66 8.30 24.68
CA ASN A 141 5.53 8.90 25.39
C ASN A 141 4.15 8.43 24.84
N THR A 142 4.09 7.18 24.41
CA THR A 142 2.88 6.60 23.78
C THR A 142 1.69 6.60 24.73
N GLU A 143 1.93 6.64 26.04
CA GLU A 143 0.92 6.77 27.10
C GLU A 143 0.15 8.10 27.05
N ARG A 144 0.70 9.11 26.38
CA ARG A 144 0.07 10.43 26.20
C ARG A 144 -0.87 10.49 25.00
N VAL A 145 -0.78 9.56 24.07
CA VAL A 145 -1.59 9.55 22.85
C VAL A 145 -3.09 9.48 23.18
N PRO A 146 -3.57 8.57 24.06
CA PRO A 146 -4.97 8.55 24.45
C PRO A 146 -5.46 9.86 25.06
N GLN A 147 -4.69 10.46 25.96
CA GLN A 147 -5.02 11.75 26.58
C GLN A 147 -5.13 12.86 25.52
N TRP A 148 -4.15 12.91 24.58
CA TRP A 148 -4.18 13.90 23.50
C TRP A 148 -5.44 13.75 22.63
N LEU A 149 -5.85 12.52 22.28
CA LEU A 149 -7.07 12.27 21.52
C LEU A 149 -8.31 12.76 22.27
N ASP A 150 -8.40 12.48 23.57
CA ASP A 150 -9.53 12.89 24.41
C ASP A 150 -9.61 14.43 24.54
N GLU A 151 -8.48 15.11 24.80
CA GLU A 151 -8.38 16.57 24.91
C GLU A 151 -8.74 17.31 23.62
N ASN A 152 -8.51 16.67 22.46
CA ASN A 152 -8.84 17.21 21.13
C ASN A 152 -10.19 16.73 20.60
N GLY A 153 -10.98 16.02 21.42
CA GLY A 153 -12.34 15.62 21.08
C GLY A 153 -12.44 14.53 20.00
N ILE A 154 -11.37 13.76 19.79
CA ILE A 154 -11.31 12.63 18.85
C ILE A 154 -11.97 11.42 19.51
N LYS A 155 -13.15 11.02 19.05
CA LYS A 155 -14.01 10.02 19.70
C LYS A 155 -14.40 8.85 18.80
N ALA A 156 -14.53 9.08 17.49
CA ALA A 156 -15.00 8.08 16.54
C ALA A 156 -13.86 7.21 16.00
N LEU A 157 -12.63 7.71 16.03
CA LEU A 157 -11.47 6.97 15.59
C LEU A 157 -11.06 5.92 16.63
N GLU A 158 -10.94 4.65 16.21
CA GLU A 158 -10.34 3.62 17.04
C GLU A 158 -8.86 3.93 17.29
N ARG A 159 -8.37 3.60 18.48
CA ARG A 159 -7.00 3.88 18.91
C ARG A 159 -6.06 2.80 18.42
N PHE A 160 -5.27 3.14 17.40
CA PHE A 160 -4.22 2.28 16.85
C PHE A 160 -2.86 2.91 17.06
N GLY A 161 -1.84 2.09 17.35
CA GLY A 161 -0.46 2.55 17.55
C GLY A 161 0.57 1.56 17.04
N ASP A 162 1.68 2.09 16.53
CA ASP A 162 2.84 1.31 16.08
C ASP A 162 4.13 1.85 16.73
N PRO A 163 4.30 1.64 18.04
CA PRO A 163 5.45 2.16 18.78
C PRO A 163 6.78 1.57 18.31
N GLU A 164 6.78 0.41 17.67
CA GLU A 164 7.97 -0.21 17.08
C GLU A 164 8.27 0.27 15.66
N GLY A 165 7.37 1.05 15.05
CA GLY A 165 7.53 1.60 13.70
C GLY A 165 7.52 0.56 12.58
N ARG A 166 6.88 -0.60 12.79
CA ARG A 166 6.80 -1.70 11.80
C ARG A 166 6.09 -1.28 10.53
N ALA A 167 4.95 -0.62 10.68
CA ALA A 167 4.17 -0.09 9.56
C ALA A 167 4.98 0.91 8.73
N PHE A 168 5.60 1.89 9.41
CA PHE A 168 6.41 2.90 8.74
C PHE A 168 7.57 2.28 7.94
N GLN A 169 8.29 1.34 8.56
CA GLN A 169 9.42 0.67 7.91
C GLN A 169 8.98 -0.18 6.71
N ALA A 170 7.87 -0.93 6.85
CA ALA A 170 7.32 -1.75 5.78
C ALA A 170 6.90 -0.88 4.59
N LEU A 171 6.12 0.17 4.82
CA LEU A 171 5.62 1.07 3.79
C LEU A 171 6.73 1.93 3.17
N ARG A 172 7.76 2.30 3.94
CA ARG A 172 8.92 3.02 3.42
C ARG A 172 9.73 2.18 2.44
N LYS A 173 9.90 0.87 2.69
CA LYS A 173 10.55 -0.06 1.75
C LYS A 173 9.79 -0.14 0.42
N GLU A 174 8.48 0.03 0.44
CA GLU A 174 7.62 0.11 -0.74
C GLU A 174 7.59 1.49 -1.41
N GLY A 175 8.30 2.46 -0.87
CA GLY A 175 8.31 3.85 -1.39
C GLY A 175 7.01 4.62 -1.15
N LEU A 176 6.14 4.14 -0.25
CA LEU A 176 4.81 4.72 0.01
C LEU A 176 4.81 5.80 1.07
N VAL A 177 5.83 5.83 1.94
CA VAL A 177 5.93 6.78 3.05
C VAL A 177 7.27 7.48 3.01
N THR A 178 7.25 8.81 2.94
CA THR A 178 8.44 9.68 3.04
C THR A 178 8.37 10.61 4.24
N GLY A 179 7.20 10.78 4.84
CA GLY A 179 6.94 11.66 5.98
C GLY A 179 5.51 11.53 6.49
N LEU A 180 5.13 12.40 7.44
CA LEU A 180 3.79 12.45 8.02
C LEU A 180 3.11 13.80 7.74
N PRO A 181 1.79 13.83 7.60
CA PRO A 181 0.93 12.66 7.47
C PRO A 181 1.09 11.97 6.11
N THR A 182 0.81 10.68 6.05
CA THR A 182 0.63 9.94 4.81
C THR A 182 -0.69 9.20 4.86
N THR A 183 -1.49 9.31 3.81
CA THR A 183 -2.77 8.62 3.72
C THR A 183 -2.79 7.67 2.53
N LEU A 184 -3.22 6.44 2.78
CA LEU A 184 -3.38 5.38 1.79
C LEU A 184 -4.86 4.99 1.71
N LEU A 185 -5.41 4.90 0.50
CA LEU A 185 -6.73 4.35 0.26
C LEU A 185 -6.57 2.88 -0.14
N ILE A 186 -7.18 1.98 0.63
CA ILE A 186 -7.02 0.53 0.51
C ILE A 186 -8.38 -0.09 0.20
N GLY A 187 -8.44 -0.88 -0.85
CA GLY A 187 -9.63 -1.59 -1.29
C GLY A 187 -10.03 -2.75 -0.37
N ARG A 188 -11.23 -3.27 -0.56
CA ARG A 188 -11.79 -4.41 0.21
C ARG A 188 -10.96 -5.68 0.09
N ASP A 189 -10.28 -5.86 -1.03
CA ASP A 189 -9.33 -6.94 -1.29
C ASP A 189 -7.93 -6.71 -0.66
N GLY A 190 -7.75 -5.60 0.08
CA GLY A 190 -6.50 -5.22 0.75
C GLY A 190 -5.47 -4.62 -0.20
N CYS A 191 -5.87 -4.18 -1.38
CA CYS A 191 -4.99 -3.58 -2.35
C CYS A 191 -5.01 -2.05 -2.28
N LEU A 192 -3.84 -1.45 -2.46
CA LEU A 192 -3.66 -0.01 -2.52
C LEU A 192 -4.22 0.55 -3.82
N VAL A 193 -5.14 1.50 -3.74
CA VAL A 193 -5.78 2.18 -4.89
C VAL A 193 -5.43 3.65 -4.98
N GLY A 194 -4.98 4.26 -3.89
CA GLY A 194 -4.57 5.65 -3.88
C GLY A 194 -3.64 5.96 -2.73
N ALA A 195 -2.78 6.98 -2.89
CA ALA A 195 -1.84 7.43 -1.87
C ALA A 195 -1.70 8.95 -1.90
N MET A 196 -1.49 9.54 -0.72
CA MET A 196 -1.26 10.97 -0.57
C MET A 196 -0.22 11.23 0.53
N ALA A 197 0.71 12.13 0.27
CA ALA A 197 1.59 12.72 1.26
C ALA A 197 1.10 14.13 1.61
N GLY A 198 1.11 14.47 2.90
CA GLY A 198 0.61 15.74 3.42
C GLY A 198 -0.85 15.70 3.89
N PRO A 199 -1.30 16.76 4.59
CA PRO A 199 -2.63 16.84 5.18
C PRO A 199 -3.72 17.12 4.15
N ALA A 200 -4.96 16.77 4.49
CA ALA A 200 -6.15 17.15 3.73
C ALA A 200 -7.33 17.47 4.63
N LYS A 201 -8.35 18.12 4.03
CA LYS A 201 -9.62 18.37 4.69
C LYS A 201 -10.56 17.18 4.49
N TRP A 202 -10.41 16.18 5.35
CA TRP A 202 -11.11 14.90 5.23
C TRP A 202 -12.61 14.97 5.49
N ASP A 203 -13.13 16.08 5.99
CA ASP A 203 -14.56 16.37 6.16
C ASP A 203 -15.13 17.25 5.03
N SER A 204 -14.41 17.38 3.92
CA SER A 204 -14.88 18.08 2.72
C SER A 204 -15.92 17.28 1.94
N ALA A 205 -16.67 17.94 1.07
CA ALA A 205 -17.63 17.28 0.18
C ALA A 205 -16.95 16.23 -0.70
N GLU A 206 -15.77 16.53 -1.22
CA GLU A 206 -14.98 15.63 -2.09
C GLU A 206 -14.53 14.36 -1.33
N ALA A 207 -14.13 14.49 -0.07
CA ALA A 207 -13.75 13.34 0.76
C ALA A 207 -14.97 12.43 1.03
N PHE A 208 -16.14 13.01 1.33
CA PHE A 208 -17.38 12.23 1.48
C PHE A 208 -17.80 11.57 0.16
N ASP A 209 -17.70 12.26 -0.97
CA ASP A 209 -18.03 11.70 -2.28
C ASP A 209 -17.09 10.55 -2.64
N LEU A 210 -15.79 10.69 -2.34
CA LEU A 210 -14.81 9.62 -2.52
C LEU A 210 -15.20 8.36 -1.74
N VAL A 211 -15.48 8.51 -0.44
CA VAL A 211 -15.84 7.36 0.42
C VAL A 211 -17.12 6.70 -0.06
N ARG A 212 -18.17 7.49 -0.35
CA ARG A 212 -19.45 6.96 -0.84
C ARG A 212 -19.33 6.25 -2.18
N ALA A 213 -18.43 6.73 -3.05
CA ALA A 213 -18.15 6.04 -4.30
C ALA A 213 -17.37 4.74 -4.08
N ALA A 214 -16.49 4.72 -3.08
CA ALA A 214 -15.64 3.58 -2.78
C ALA A 214 -16.40 2.39 -2.14
N VAL A 215 -17.52 2.65 -1.45
CA VAL A 215 -18.29 1.61 -0.74
C VAL A 215 -19.47 1.04 -1.56
N LYS A 216 -19.78 1.63 -2.70
CA LYS A 216 -20.77 1.12 -3.66
C LYS A 216 -20.21 -0.01 -4.51
#